data_7c4375209ea67f1d20803a3f7fe82cc2
#
_entry.id   7c4375209ea67f1d20803a3f7fe82cc2
#
_cell.length_a   1.000
_cell.length_b   1.000
_cell.length_c   1.000
_cell.angle_alpha   90.00
_cell.angle_beta   90.00
_cell.angle_gamma   90.00
#
_symmetry.space_group_name_H-M   'P 1'
#
loop_
_entity.id
_entity.type
_entity.pdbx_description
1 polymer ?
#
loop_
_entity_poly.entity_id
_entity_poly.type
_entity_poly.pdbx_seq_one_letter_code
_entity_poly.pdbx_strand_id
1 'polypeptide(L)'
;MRKLLALVAVVVVLYTVGSSALAQDKAAHATHVALNPADMKWGDAPPIFAPGAKMAVLQGDPSKAGVYTVRLKAGDGYKIAPHFHPTTENVTVISGVFNIGAGDKMDTASTTALVPGGFASLPAKMHHYAWFKGETEVQVHGVGPFKLTYVNPKDDPTKAKK
;
A
#
# COMPACT_ATOMS: atom_id res chain seq x y z
N MET A 1 -89.51 5.18 -28.91
CA MET A 1 -88.18 5.76 -29.24
C MET A 1 -87.37 5.87 -27.94
N ARG A 2 -86.53 4.91 -27.67
CA ARG A 2 -85.69 4.87 -26.44
C ARG A 2 -84.27 5.42 -26.75
N LYS A 3 -83.94 6.49 -26.15
CA LYS A 3 -82.55 7.10 -26.25
C LYS A 3 -81.66 6.36 -25.32
N LEU A 4 -80.61 5.72 -25.84
CA LEU A 4 -79.56 5.04 -25.09
C LEU A 4 -78.50 6.13 -24.76
N LEU A 5 -78.31 6.43 -23.49
CA LEU A 5 -77.14 7.25 -23.03
C LEU A 5 -75.97 6.29 -22.80
N ALA A 6 -74.95 6.46 -23.57
CA ALA A 6 -73.68 5.82 -23.35
C ALA A 6 -72.83 6.59 -22.32
N LEU A 7 -72.56 5.97 -21.19
CA LEU A 7 -71.67 6.53 -20.14
C LEU A 7 -70.22 6.15 -20.50
N VAL A 8 -69.44 7.16 -20.83
CA VAL A 8 -68.00 6.98 -21.06
C VAL A 8 -67.26 7.14 -19.71
N ALA A 9 -66.79 6.05 -19.20
CA ALA A 9 -65.95 6.08 -17.99
C ALA A 9 -64.50 6.42 -18.38
N VAL A 10 -64.02 7.60 -18.01
CA VAL A 10 -62.62 8.01 -18.16
C VAL A 10 -61.85 7.43 -17.00
N VAL A 11 -61.00 6.42 -17.25
CA VAL A 11 -60.06 5.88 -16.28
C VAL A 11 -58.79 6.79 -16.29
N VAL A 12 -58.62 7.58 -15.26
CA VAL A 12 -57.39 8.37 -15.03
C VAL A 12 -56.42 7.46 -14.32
N VAL A 13 -55.40 6.99 -15.04
CA VAL A 13 -54.26 6.26 -14.46
C VAL A 13 -53.25 7.27 -13.94
N LEU A 14 -53.20 7.44 -12.62
CA LEU A 14 -52.18 8.23 -11.92
C LEU A 14 -50.85 7.44 -11.89
N TYR A 15 -49.92 7.79 -12.76
CA TYR A 15 -48.55 7.33 -12.63
C TYR A 15 -47.84 8.11 -11.50
N THR A 16 -47.66 7.44 -10.35
CA THR A 16 -46.77 7.93 -9.31
C THR A 16 -45.31 7.70 -9.77
N VAL A 17 -44.68 8.75 -10.26
CA VAL A 17 -43.22 8.75 -10.50
C VAL A 17 -42.57 8.70 -9.14
N GLY A 18 -42.19 7.50 -8.69
CA GLY A 18 -41.34 7.33 -7.53
C GLY A 18 -39.97 7.92 -7.82
N SER A 19 -39.68 9.08 -7.22
CA SER A 19 -38.34 9.65 -7.20
C SER A 19 -37.43 8.75 -6.38
N SER A 20 -36.73 7.82 -7.05
CA SER A 20 -35.60 7.13 -6.45
C SER A 20 -34.50 8.15 -6.22
N ALA A 21 -34.43 8.67 -5.01
CA ALA A 21 -33.27 9.42 -4.56
C ALA A 21 -32.08 8.46 -4.62
N LEU A 22 -31.29 8.58 -5.69
CA LEU A 22 -29.97 7.98 -5.72
C LEU A 22 -29.18 8.57 -4.55
N ALA A 23 -28.98 7.77 -3.51
CA ALA A 23 -28.05 8.09 -2.47
C ALA A 23 -26.69 8.27 -3.17
N GLN A 24 -26.31 9.52 -3.37
CA GLN A 24 -24.95 9.86 -3.77
C GLN A 24 -24.06 9.47 -2.60
N ASP A 25 -23.46 8.27 -2.70
CA ASP A 25 -22.35 7.88 -1.83
C ASP A 25 -21.39 9.07 -1.81
N LYS A 26 -21.21 9.66 -0.61
CA LYS A 26 -20.16 10.64 -0.39
C LYS A 26 -18.84 9.91 -0.65
N ALA A 27 -18.39 9.96 -1.90
CA ALA A 27 -17.03 9.61 -2.24
C ALA A 27 -16.15 10.38 -1.27
N ALA A 28 -15.44 9.67 -0.39
CA ALA A 28 -14.49 10.28 0.50
C ALA A 28 -13.58 11.13 -0.39
N HIS A 29 -13.64 12.46 -0.25
CA HIS A 29 -12.81 13.36 -1.01
C HIS A 29 -11.36 12.94 -0.79
N ALA A 30 -10.72 12.41 -1.83
CA ALA A 30 -9.30 12.10 -1.79
C ALA A 30 -8.57 13.40 -1.41
N THR A 31 -7.96 13.41 -0.24
CA THR A 31 -7.23 14.59 0.23
C THR A 31 -6.00 14.76 -0.65
N HIS A 32 -5.85 15.93 -1.27
CA HIS A 32 -4.63 16.29 -1.97
C HIS A 32 -3.45 16.25 -1.00
N VAL A 33 -2.37 15.55 -1.36
CA VAL A 33 -1.15 15.46 -0.58
C VAL A 33 -0.01 16.09 -1.37
N ALA A 34 0.65 17.07 -0.77
CA ALA A 34 1.87 17.67 -1.29
C ALA A 34 2.84 17.84 -0.10
N LEU A 35 4.02 17.20 -0.16
CA LEU A 35 4.99 17.18 0.92
C LEU A 35 6.38 17.43 0.36
N ASN A 36 7.10 18.36 0.95
CA ASN A 36 8.55 18.45 0.77
C ASN A 36 9.27 17.48 1.72
N PRO A 37 10.53 17.14 1.48
CA PRO A 37 11.31 16.28 2.37
C PRO A 37 11.31 16.74 3.83
N ALA A 38 11.34 18.06 4.07
CA ALA A 38 11.32 18.65 5.41
C ALA A 38 9.98 18.49 6.15
N ASP A 39 8.88 18.25 5.42
CA ASP A 39 7.54 18.11 5.99
C ASP A 39 7.25 16.68 6.44
N MET A 40 8.10 15.72 6.06
CA MET A 40 7.89 14.30 6.37
C MET A 40 8.02 14.04 7.86
N LYS A 41 7.07 13.31 8.41
CA LYS A 41 7.05 12.91 9.83
C LYS A 41 7.70 11.55 9.98
N TRP A 42 8.97 11.55 10.33
CA TRP A 42 9.74 10.34 10.55
C TRP A 42 9.55 9.80 11.97
N GLY A 43 9.28 8.50 12.07
CA GLY A 43 9.25 7.73 13.31
C GLY A 43 10.07 6.46 13.19
N ASP A 44 10.12 5.66 14.25
CA ASP A 44 10.66 4.31 14.15
C ASP A 44 9.81 3.47 13.19
N ALA A 45 10.45 2.64 12.38
CA ALA A 45 9.73 1.67 11.56
C ALA A 45 8.98 0.67 12.47
N PRO A 46 7.84 0.10 12.00
CA PRO A 46 7.12 -0.90 12.77
C PRO A 46 8.01 -2.03 13.28
N PRO A 47 7.68 -2.66 14.44
CA PRO A 47 8.54 -3.67 15.08
C PRO A 47 8.86 -4.90 14.21
N ILE A 48 8.13 -5.09 13.10
CA ILE A 48 8.42 -6.14 12.12
C ILE A 48 9.74 -5.90 11.38
N PHE A 49 10.26 -4.68 11.40
CA PHE A 49 11.60 -4.34 10.94
C PHE A 49 12.59 -4.40 12.09
N ALA A 50 13.82 -4.82 11.81
CA ALA A 50 14.89 -4.76 12.81
C ALA A 50 15.12 -3.31 13.28
N PRO A 51 15.60 -3.08 14.52
CA PRO A 51 15.92 -1.75 15.01
C PRO A 51 16.88 -1.01 14.08
N GLY A 52 16.74 0.33 13.99
CA GLY A 52 17.60 1.21 13.19
C GLY A 52 16.94 1.70 11.89
N ALA A 53 15.80 1.14 11.49
CA ALA A 53 15.03 1.70 10.40
C ALA A 53 14.06 2.79 10.88
N LYS A 54 13.86 3.82 10.07
CA LYS A 54 12.86 4.88 10.25
C LYS A 54 11.87 4.83 9.10
N MET A 55 10.62 5.19 9.39
CA MET A 55 9.55 5.23 8.39
C MET A 55 8.78 6.55 8.47
N ALA A 56 8.34 7.05 7.31
CA ALA A 56 7.40 8.16 7.20
C ALA A 56 6.25 7.73 6.28
N VAL A 57 5.01 7.90 6.73
CA VAL A 57 3.83 7.70 5.88
C VAL A 57 3.58 8.97 5.10
N LEU A 58 3.58 8.89 3.76
CA LEU A 58 3.34 10.02 2.86
C LEU A 58 1.87 10.10 2.46
N GLN A 59 1.24 8.96 2.23
CA GLN A 59 -0.14 8.87 1.79
C GLN A 59 -0.75 7.55 2.24
N GLY A 60 -2.06 7.58 2.50
CA GLY A 60 -2.84 6.40 2.88
C GLY A 60 -2.52 5.91 4.30
N ASP A 61 -3.05 4.74 4.60
CA ASP A 61 -2.80 4.03 5.86
C ASP A 61 -2.31 2.62 5.50
N PRO A 62 -1.01 2.31 5.69
CA PRO A 62 -0.49 1.00 5.33
C PRO A 62 -1.12 -0.14 6.13
N SER A 63 -1.81 0.12 7.23
CA SER A 63 -2.53 -0.90 8.01
C SER A 63 -3.91 -1.26 7.47
N LYS A 64 -4.43 -0.49 6.51
CA LYS A 64 -5.78 -0.63 5.96
C LYS A 64 -5.77 -0.98 4.48
N ALA A 65 -6.93 -1.42 3.98
CA ALA A 65 -7.15 -1.56 2.55
C ALA A 65 -7.04 -0.20 1.83
N GLY A 66 -6.45 -0.19 0.65
CA GLY A 66 -6.25 1.01 -0.16
C GLY A 66 -4.79 1.24 -0.52
N VAL A 67 -4.56 2.21 -1.39
CA VAL A 67 -3.21 2.59 -1.80
C VAL A 67 -2.49 3.30 -0.65
N TYR A 68 -1.24 2.92 -0.41
CA TYR A 68 -0.35 3.62 0.52
C TYR A 68 0.98 3.96 -0.15
N THR A 69 1.62 4.99 0.37
CA THR A 69 3.01 5.36 0.03
C THR A 69 3.75 5.71 1.33
N VAL A 70 4.88 5.06 1.54
CA VAL A 70 5.76 5.31 2.69
C VAL A 70 7.19 5.55 2.22
N ARG A 71 7.99 6.21 3.04
CA ARG A 71 9.45 6.22 2.95
C ARG A 71 10.03 5.36 4.06
N LEU A 72 11.05 4.60 3.72
CA LEU A 72 11.86 3.82 4.66
C LEU A 72 13.31 4.24 4.51
N LYS A 73 14.00 4.48 5.61
CA LYS A 73 15.44 4.75 5.60
C LYS A 73 16.14 4.02 6.73
N ALA A 74 17.39 3.64 6.48
CA ALA A 74 18.27 3.03 7.46
C ALA A 74 19.74 3.27 7.09
N GLY A 75 20.62 3.00 8.05
CA GLY A 75 22.07 3.16 7.88
C GLY A 75 22.71 2.05 7.05
N ASP A 76 24.03 2.19 6.87
CA ASP A 76 24.86 1.23 6.16
C ASP A 76 24.77 -0.18 6.77
N GLY A 77 24.72 -1.19 5.90
CA GLY A 77 24.66 -2.59 6.31
C GLY A 77 23.31 -3.05 6.86
N TYR A 78 22.28 -2.18 6.92
CA TYR A 78 20.95 -2.60 7.34
C TYR A 78 20.41 -3.70 6.42
N LYS A 79 19.84 -4.73 7.02
CA LYS A 79 19.35 -5.91 6.29
C LYS A 79 17.88 -6.17 6.57
N ILE A 80 17.15 -6.55 5.53
CA ILE A 80 15.82 -7.12 5.61
C ILE A 80 15.93 -8.56 5.12
N ALA A 81 15.86 -9.51 6.05
CA ALA A 81 16.02 -10.93 5.77
C ALA A 81 14.94 -11.43 4.78
N PRO A 82 15.10 -12.62 4.19
CA PRO A 82 14.15 -13.18 3.24
C PRO A 82 12.72 -13.16 3.75
N HIS A 83 11.85 -12.51 2.99
CA HIS A 83 10.46 -12.27 3.34
C HIS A 83 9.58 -12.17 2.08
N PHE A 84 8.28 -12.06 2.28
CA PHE A 84 7.31 -11.82 1.21
C PHE A 84 6.13 -10.98 1.70
N HIS A 85 5.39 -10.43 0.74
CA HIS A 85 4.18 -9.63 0.97
C HIS A 85 2.95 -10.28 0.33
N PRO A 86 1.74 -10.07 0.86
CA PRO A 86 0.51 -10.61 0.26
C PRO A 86 0.13 -9.89 -1.05
N THR A 87 0.61 -8.67 -1.26
CA THR A 87 0.37 -7.82 -2.44
C THR A 87 1.69 -7.42 -3.07
N THR A 88 1.65 -6.92 -4.30
CA THR A 88 2.84 -6.39 -4.99
C THR A 88 3.40 -5.20 -4.22
N GLU A 89 4.72 -5.22 -3.99
CA GLU A 89 5.49 -4.11 -3.45
C GLU A 89 6.25 -3.42 -4.59
N ASN A 90 6.20 -2.09 -4.61
CA ASN A 90 6.96 -1.28 -5.55
C ASN A 90 7.91 -0.39 -4.77
N VAL A 91 9.19 -0.44 -5.12
CA VAL A 91 10.26 0.26 -4.42
C VAL A 91 10.98 1.18 -5.39
N THR A 92 11.13 2.45 -5.00
CA THR A 92 11.96 3.43 -5.73
C THR A 92 13.06 3.93 -4.82
N VAL A 93 14.30 3.91 -5.26
CA VAL A 93 15.43 4.42 -4.48
C VAL A 93 15.47 5.95 -4.56
N ILE A 94 15.55 6.60 -3.40
CA ILE A 94 15.63 8.06 -3.28
C ILE A 94 17.08 8.51 -3.05
N SER A 95 17.81 7.81 -2.16
CA SER A 95 19.21 8.05 -1.88
C SER A 95 19.90 6.76 -1.46
N GLY A 96 21.24 6.76 -1.50
CA GLY A 96 22.05 5.59 -1.14
C GLY A 96 21.99 4.47 -2.20
N VAL A 97 22.21 3.23 -1.76
CA VAL A 97 22.15 2.05 -2.63
C VAL A 97 21.30 0.96 -1.97
N PHE A 98 20.24 0.59 -2.63
CA PHE A 98 19.34 -0.49 -2.23
C PHE A 98 19.68 -1.75 -3.01
N ASN A 99 20.19 -2.76 -2.33
CA ASN A 99 20.54 -4.04 -2.94
C ASN A 99 19.41 -5.02 -2.70
N ILE A 100 18.83 -5.56 -3.78
CA ILE A 100 17.69 -6.48 -3.74
C ILE A 100 18.04 -7.82 -4.36
N GLY A 101 17.68 -8.91 -3.69
CA GLY A 101 17.84 -10.27 -4.16
C GLY A 101 16.57 -11.09 -3.99
N ALA A 102 16.43 -12.17 -4.76
CA ALA A 102 15.31 -13.08 -4.71
C ALA A 102 15.71 -14.42 -4.09
N GLY A 103 14.76 -15.04 -3.36
CA GLY A 103 14.94 -16.39 -2.79
C GLY A 103 14.81 -16.44 -1.28
N ASP A 104 15.03 -17.64 -0.75
CA ASP A 104 14.76 -18.01 0.65
C ASP A 104 15.97 -17.80 1.57
N LYS A 105 17.13 -17.53 0.99
CA LYS A 105 18.38 -17.31 1.71
C LYS A 105 19.02 -16.00 1.23
N MET A 106 19.48 -15.20 2.20
CA MET A 106 20.19 -13.98 1.86
C MET A 106 21.58 -14.32 1.31
N ASP A 107 21.82 -13.86 0.08
CA ASP A 107 23.13 -13.89 -0.58
C ASP A 107 23.43 -12.47 -1.08
N THR A 108 24.27 -11.76 -0.36
CA THR A 108 24.62 -10.37 -0.69
C THR A 108 25.44 -10.24 -1.97
N ALA A 109 26.05 -11.33 -2.47
CA ALA A 109 26.77 -11.35 -3.73
C ALA A 109 25.82 -11.47 -4.95
N SER A 110 24.63 -12.06 -4.73
CA SER A 110 23.61 -12.29 -5.76
C SER A 110 22.47 -11.26 -5.69
N THR A 111 22.81 -9.98 -5.52
CA THR A 111 21.84 -8.89 -5.46
C THR A 111 22.00 -7.93 -6.64
N THR A 112 20.88 -7.32 -7.05
CA THR A 112 20.88 -6.16 -7.95
C THR A 112 21.00 -4.90 -7.12
N ALA A 113 22.04 -4.10 -7.38
CA ALA A 113 22.23 -2.80 -6.73
C ALA A 113 21.42 -1.73 -7.47
N LEU A 114 20.47 -1.13 -6.79
CA LEU A 114 19.68 -0.02 -7.29
C LEU A 114 20.21 1.28 -6.68
N VAL A 115 20.47 2.26 -7.53
CA VAL A 115 20.92 3.61 -7.17
C VAL A 115 19.76 4.60 -7.21
N PRO A 116 19.90 5.86 -6.79
CA PRO A 116 18.82 6.85 -6.85
C PRO A 116 18.12 6.91 -8.21
N GLY A 117 16.78 6.84 -8.20
CA GLY A 117 15.94 6.70 -9.39
C GLY A 117 15.71 5.24 -9.82
N GLY A 118 16.47 4.28 -9.28
CA GLY A 118 16.26 2.85 -9.51
C GLY A 118 14.91 2.36 -8.98
N PHE A 119 14.34 1.36 -9.65
CA PHE A 119 13.01 0.83 -9.35
C PHE A 119 13.01 -0.69 -9.32
N ALA A 120 12.25 -1.26 -8.38
CA ALA A 120 11.91 -2.68 -8.34
C ALA A 120 10.42 -2.85 -8.12
N SER A 121 9.83 -3.84 -8.81
CA SER A 121 8.47 -4.31 -8.56
C SER A 121 8.52 -5.77 -8.16
N LEU A 122 8.04 -6.08 -6.97
CA LEU A 122 8.12 -7.39 -6.33
C LEU A 122 6.71 -7.97 -6.29
N PRO A 123 6.39 -8.96 -7.12
CA PRO A 123 5.06 -9.58 -7.15
C PRO A 123 4.63 -10.12 -5.79
N ALA A 124 3.33 -10.19 -5.58
CA ALA A 124 2.74 -10.83 -4.40
C ALA A 124 3.33 -12.21 -4.16
N LYS A 125 3.69 -12.51 -2.91
CA LYS A 125 4.27 -13.77 -2.43
C LYS A 125 5.65 -14.13 -2.99
N MET A 126 6.29 -13.24 -3.75
CA MET A 126 7.68 -13.42 -4.17
C MET A 126 8.59 -13.33 -2.94
N HIS A 127 9.39 -14.36 -2.70
CA HIS A 127 10.41 -14.34 -1.64
C HIS A 127 11.60 -13.49 -2.09
N HIS A 128 11.94 -12.48 -1.29
CA HIS A 128 13.03 -11.56 -1.59
C HIS A 128 13.67 -11.06 -0.29
N TYR A 129 14.84 -10.47 -0.41
CA TYR A 129 15.61 -9.88 0.69
C TYR A 129 16.32 -8.63 0.19
N ALA A 130 16.68 -7.76 1.12
CA ALA A 130 17.36 -6.53 0.79
C ALA A 130 18.44 -6.17 1.79
N TRP A 131 19.42 -5.37 1.36
CA TRP A 131 20.38 -4.73 2.24
C TRP A 131 20.77 -3.36 1.71
N PHE A 132 21.16 -2.48 2.62
CA PHE A 132 21.46 -1.08 2.36
C PHE A 132 22.96 -0.88 2.37
N LYS A 133 23.47 -0.14 1.38
CA LYS A 133 24.87 0.30 1.35
C LYS A 133 24.92 1.81 1.49
N GLY A 134 25.55 2.28 2.56
CA GLY A 134 25.46 3.65 3.02
C GLY A 134 24.09 3.97 3.62
N GLU A 135 23.90 5.19 4.06
CA GLU A 135 22.57 5.68 4.44
C GLU A 135 21.67 5.67 3.20
N THR A 136 20.62 4.87 3.25
CA THR A 136 19.75 4.63 2.10
C THR A 136 18.32 4.96 2.44
N GLU A 137 17.65 5.68 1.55
CA GLU A 137 16.22 5.98 1.61
C GLU A 137 15.52 5.41 0.37
N VAL A 138 14.42 4.69 0.60
CA VAL A 138 13.55 4.17 -0.46
C VAL A 138 12.12 4.64 -0.25
N GLN A 139 11.39 4.80 -1.34
CA GLN A 139 9.95 4.96 -1.32
C GLN A 139 9.28 3.64 -1.68
N VAL A 140 8.38 3.21 -0.84
CA VAL A 140 7.59 1.99 -1.03
C VAL A 140 6.13 2.38 -1.24
N HIS A 141 5.50 1.82 -2.27
CA HIS A 141 4.06 1.97 -2.46
C HIS A 141 3.42 0.64 -2.88
N GLY A 142 2.17 0.49 -2.52
CA GLY A 142 1.41 -0.73 -2.78
C GLY A 142 -0.04 -0.59 -2.38
N VAL A 143 -0.73 -1.72 -2.36
CA VAL A 143 -2.11 -1.82 -1.87
C VAL A 143 -2.07 -2.53 -0.52
N GLY A 144 -2.59 -1.85 0.49
CA GLY A 144 -2.66 -2.37 1.86
C GLY A 144 -3.79 -3.40 2.07
N PRO A 145 -3.78 -4.06 3.23
CA PRO A 145 -2.87 -3.83 4.35
C PRO A 145 -1.45 -4.33 4.07
N PHE A 146 -0.46 -3.49 4.39
CA PHE A 146 0.94 -3.90 4.33
C PHE A 146 1.19 -5.01 5.36
N LYS A 147 1.78 -6.09 4.90
CA LYS A 147 2.20 -7.20 5.74
C LYS A 147 3.52 -7.74 5.23
N LEU A 148 4.50 -7.87 6.13
CA LEU A 148 5.77 -8.53 5.87
C LEU A 148 5.76 -9.87 6.61
N THR A 149 6.10 -10.95 5.91
CA THR A 149 6.20 -12.29 6.49
C THR A 149 7.58 -12.84 6.20
N TYR A 150 8.38 -13.09 7.23
CA TYR A 150 9.70 -13.70 7.08
C TYR A 150 9.60 -15.15 6.66
N VAL A 151 10.44 -15.58 5.71
CA VAL A 151 10.55 -16.98 5.25
C VAL A 151 11.00 -17.85 6.41
N ASN A 152 12.05 -17.44 7.13
CA ASN A 152 12.46 -18.08 8.37
C ASN A 152 11.86 -17.31 9.56
N PRO A 153 10.97 -17.93 10.36
CA PRO A 153 10.37 -17.26 11.52
C PRO A 153 11.35 -16.73 12.58
N LYS A 154 12.60 -17.22 12.58
CA LYS A 154 13.65 -16.74 13.50
C LYS A 154 14.18 -15.36 13.13
N ASP A 155 13.96 -14.93 11.87
CA ASP A 155 14.39 -13.62 11.39
C ASP A 155 13.36 -12.53 11.73
N ASP A 156 12.18 -12.91 12.22
CA ASP A 156 11.12 -12.00 12.65
C ASP A 156 11.51 -11.32 13.99
N PRO A 157 11.81 -10.00 13.99
CA PRO A 157 12.23 -9.32 15.20
C PRO A 157 11.17 -9.32 16.31
N THR A 158 9.90 -9.50 15.95
CA THR A 158 8.79 -9.54 16.92
C THR A 158 8.73 -10.87 17.67
N LYS A 159 9.40 -11.90 17.14
CA LYS A 159 9.49 -13.24 17.74
C LYS A 159 10.85 -13.51 18.42
N ALA A 160 11.81 -12.61 18.24
CA ALA A 160 13.11 -12.73 18.83
C ALA A 160 13.03 -12.43 20.34
N LYS A 161 13.29 -13.44 21.13
CA LYS A 161 13.60 -13.41 22.56
C LYS A 161 12.41 -13.30 23.54
N LYS A 162 11.91 -14.44 23.87
CA LYS A 162 11.61 -14.73 25.27
C LYS A 162 12.86 -15.33 25.93
#